data_94fe3de1c59dcdd842c5fada26a65a63
#
_entry.id   94fe3de1c59dcdd842c5fada26a65a63
#
_cell.length_a   1.000
_cell.length_b   1.000
_cell.length_c   1.000
_cell.angle_alpha   90.00
_cell.angle_beta   90.00
_cell.angle_gamma   90.00
#
_symmetry.space_group_name_H-M   'P 1'
#
loop_
_entity.id
_entity.type
_entity.pdbx_description
1 polymer ?
#
loop_
_entity_poly.entity_id
_entity_poly.type
_entity_poly.pdbx_seq_one_letter_code
_entity_poly.pdbx_strand_id
1 'polypeptide(L)'
;MSITILGIESSCDDTSSSVIRDGVMLSNVIASQAVHEAYGGVVPELASRAHQQNIIPVVAEAIKRAGIDKSELSAVAFTRGPGLMGSLLVGTSFAKGLAASLDIPMIEVNHLQAHVLAHFIKETPDDDHAPSFPFLCLLVSGGNSQIIKVNAYNDMEVIGQTIDDAAGEAFDKCAKVMGLGYPGGPVVNRLANEGNPNAFTFSKPHIPGYDYSFSGLKTSFLYTLRDHLKDDPDFIEKNKRDLCASLQATVIDILMSKLRKAAKDLHIKEVAVAGGVSANSGLREAFLDHAKRYGWEGHIPKFSFTTDNAAMVAITGYYKYMDKEFCPMDAAPFSRVVL
;
A
#
# COMPACT_ATOMS: atom_id res chain seq x y z
N MET A 1 -16.03 27.50 -7.45
CA MET A 1 -16.87 26.30 -7.38
C MET A 1 -16.09 25.27 -6.57
N SER A 2 -16.75 24.55 -5.69
CA SER A 2 -16.13 23.49 -4.91
C SER A 2 -15.91 22.25 -5.78
N ILE A 3 -14.79 21.59 -5.63
CA ILE A 3 -14.40 20.39 -6.40
C ILE A 3 -14.69 19.18 -5.54
N THR A 4 -15.63 18.31 -6.00
CA THR A 4 -16.03 17.11 -5.28
C THR A 4 -15.68 15.87 -6.12
N ILE A 5 -14.76 15.03 -5.63
CA ILE A 5 -14.27 13.83 -6.33
C ILE A 5 -14.79 12.57 -5.64
N LEU A 6 -15.39 11.68 -6.42
CA LEU A 6 -15.68 10.32 -6.01
C LEU A 6 -14.50 9.43 -6.40
N GLY A 7 -13.85 8.79 -5.42
CA GLY A 7 -12.82 7.78 -5.64
C GLY A 7 -13.38 6.38 -5.62
N ILE A 8 -12.85 5.49 -6.46
CA ILE A 8 -13.18 4.06 -6.54
C ILE A 8 -11.91 3.26 -6.56
N GLU A 9 -11.73 2.36 -5.58
CA GLU A 9 -10.63 1.41 -5.49
C GLU A 9 -11.14 -0.02 -5.62
N SER A 10 -10.54 -0.78 -6.52
CA SER A 10 -10.88 -2.19 -6.76
C SER A 10 -9.70 -3.00 -7.32
N SER A 11 -8.46 -2.63 -6.99
CA SER A 11 -7.27 -3.22 -7.63
C SER A 11 -6.96 -4.66 -7.19
N CYS A 12 -7.40 -5.07 -6.02
CA CYS A 12 -7.10 -6.40 -5.45
C CYS A 12 -8.36 -7.07 -4.91
N ASP A 13 -8.54 -7.11 -3.59
CA ASP A 13 -9.66 -7.79 -2.91
C ASP A 13 -10.58 -6.83 -2.14
N ASP A 14 -10.13 -5.63 -1.81
CA ASP A 14 -10.98 -4.63 -1.16
C ASP A 14 -11.76 -3.79 -2.17
N THR A 15 -13.09 -3.70 -1.98
CA THR A 15 -13.93 -2.75 -2.73
C THR A 15 -14.11 -1.50 -1.89
N SER A 16 -13.66 -0.36 -2.39
CA SER A 16 -13.74 0.88 -1.62
C SER A 16 -14.24 2.06 -2.46
N SER A 17 -14.96 2.99 -1.80
CA SER A 17 -15.34 4.27 -2.37
C SER A 17 -15.23 5.40 -1.34
N SER A 18 -14.81 6.56 -1.79
CA SER A 18 -14.57 7.75 -0.96
C SER A 18 -15.03 9.01 -1.68
N VAL A 19 -15.49 9.99 -0.90
CA VAL A 19 -15.78 11.33 -1.42
C VAL A 19 -14.83 12.32 -0.77
N ILE A 20 -14.14 13.09 -1.59
CA ILE A 20 -13.30 14.23 -1.18
C ILE A 20 -13.89 15.51 -1.77
N ARG A 21 -13.97 16.58 -0.95
CA ARG A 21 -14.37 17.91 -1.37
C ARG A 21 -13.28 18.92 -1.00
N ASP A 22 -12.74 19.61 -2.00
CA ASP A 22 -11.69 20.61 -1.84
C ASP A 22 -10.47 20.11 -1.02
N GLY A 23 -10.08 18.84 -1.27
CA GLY A 23 -8.97 18.16 -0.59
C GLY A 23 -9.33 17.56 0.76
N VAL A 24 -10.55 17.78 1.29
CA VAL A 24 -11.01 17.23 2.59
C VAL A 24 -11.87 15.99 2.36
N MET A 25 -11.55 14.91 3.06
CA MET A 25 -12.30 13.66 3.01
C MET A 25 -13.63 13.79 3.74
N LEU A 26 -14.73 13.57 3.03
CA LEU A 26 -16.08 13.56 3.60
C LEU A 26 -16.53 12.14 3.98
N SER A 27 -16.06 11.14 3.26
CA SER A 27 -16.37 9.73 3.53
C SER A 27 -15.30 8.81 2.97
N ASN A 28 -15.13 7.63 3.59
CA ASN A 28 -14.34 6.52 3.07
C ASN A 28 -15.01 5.22 3.51
N VAL A 29 -15.44 4.39 2.58
CA VAL A 29 -16.18 3.15 2.81
C VAL A 29 -15.42 2.01 2.18
N ILE A 30 -15.11 0.98 2.96
CA ILE A 30 -14.34 -0.20 2.54
C ILE A 30 -15.16 -1.45 2.82
N ALA A 31 -15.27 -2.33 1.84
CA ALA A 31 -15.84 -3.67 1.97
C ALA A 31 -14.74 -4.70 1.69
N SER A 32 -14.19 -5.28 2.76
CA SER A 32 -13.13 -6.27 2.69
C SER A 32 -13.68 -7.68 2.41
N GLN A 33 -12.84 -8.53 1.82
CA GLN A 33 -13.20 -9.89 1.41
C GLN A 33 -12.48 -10.96 2.24
N ALA A 34 -12.98 -11.27 3.44
CA ALA A 34 -12.39 -12.26 4.33
C ALA A 34 -12.34 -13.69 3.75
N VAL A 35 -13.06 -13.97 2.65
CA VAL A 35 -13.09 -15.29 2.00
C VAL A 35 -11.70 -15.78 1.58
N HIS A 36 -10.79 -14.87 1.27
CA HIS A 36 -9.43 -15.20 0.79
C HIS A 36 -8.53 -15.84 1.86
N GLU A 37 -8.83 -15.63 3.15
CA GLU A 37 -8.11 -16.26 4.26
C GLU A 37 -8.18 -17.78 4.18
N ALA A 38 -9.34 -18.34 3.80
CA ALA A 38 -9.56 -19.77 3.66
C ALA A 38 -8.72 -20.42 2.54
N TYR A 39 -8.27 -19.63 1.57
CA TYR A 39 -7.47 -20.10 0.43
C TYR A 39 -5.96 -19.81 0.59
N GLY A 40 -5.58 -19.14 1.67
CA GLY A 40 -4.19 -18.78 1.92
C GLY A 40 -3.61 -17.78 0.89
N GLY A 41 -4.45 -16.91 0.37
CA GLY A 41 -4.12 -15.85 -0.60
C GLY A 41 -5.31 -15.44 -1.45
N VAL A 42 -5.16 -14.31 -2.15
CA VAL A 42 -6.24 -13.77 -3.00
C VAL A 42 -6.50 -14.68 -4.19
N VAL A 43 -7.78 -15.05 -4.38
CA VAL A 43 -8.27 -15.80 -5.55
C VAL A 43 -8.92 -14.80 -6.52
N PRO A 44 -8.28 -14.51 -7.69
CA PRO A 44 -8.70 -13.40 -8.55
C PRO A 44 -10.16 -13.47 -9.04
N GLU A 45 -10.67 -14.68 -9.32
CA GLU A 45 -12.06 -14.86 -9.74
C GLU A 45 -13.06 -14.53 -8.62
N LEU A 46 -12.76 -14.96 -7.40
CA LEU A 46 -13.61 -14.63 -6.24
C LEU A 46 -13.56 -13.14 -5.95
N ALA A 47 -12.38 -12.52 -6.03
CA ALA A 47 -12.23 -11.09 -5.83
C ALA A 47 -13.09 -10.29 -6.83
N SER A 48 -13.01 -10.58 -8.12
CA SER A 48 -13.79 -9.86 -9.14
C SER A 48 -15.31 -10.03 -8.97
N ARG A 49 -15.79 -11.21 -8.57
CA ARG A 49 -17.19 -11.46 -8.27
C ARG A 49 -17.68 -10.66 -7.05
N ALA A 50 -16.86 -10.58 -6.01
CA ALA A 50 -17.19 -9.80 -4.82
C ALA A 50 -17.23 -8.29 -5.14
N HIS A 51 -16.31 -7.78 -5.97
CA HIS A 51 -16.38 -6.41 -6.45
C HIS A 51 -17.68 -6.11 -7.18
N GLN A 52 -18.17 -7.01 -8.06
CA GLN A 52 -19.45 -6.83 -8.75
C GLN A 52 -20.64 -6.72 -7.78
N GLN A 53 -20.61 -7.45 -6.67
CA GLN A 53 -21.66 -7.40 -5.65
C GLN A 53 -21.56 -6.15 -4.78
N ASN A 54 -20.33 -5.72 -4.45
CA ASN A 54 -20.09 -4.69 -3.45
C ASN A 54 -20.06 -3.26 -4.01
N ILE A 55 -19.71 -3.07 -5.30
CA ILE A 55 -19.40 -1.73 -5.82
C ILE A 55 -20.59 -0.76 -5.73
N ILE A 56 -21.79 -1.20 -6.07
CA ILE A 56 -23.00 -0.35 -6.00
C ILE A 56 -23.32 0.06 -4.56
N PRO A 57 -23.47 -0.87 -3.58
CA PRO A 57 -23.76 -0.50 -2.21
C PRO A 57 -22.64 0.32 -1.55
N VAL A 58 -21.37 0.05 -1.86
CA VAL A 58 -20.22 0.79 -1.31
C VAL A 58 -20.21 2.23 -1.82
N VAL A 59 -20.42 2.46 -3.12
CA VAL A 59 -20.52 3.81 -3.69
C VAL A 59 -21.73 4.58 -3.15
N ALA A 60 -22.89 3.92 -3.09
CA ALA A 60 -24.09 4.54 -2.54
C ALA A 60 -23.92 4.97 -1.08
N GLU A 61 -23.29 4.11 -0.25
CA GLU A 61 -23.02 4.42 1.15
C GLU A 61 -21.96 5.54 1.30
N ALA A 62 -20.95 5.59 0.42
CA ALA A 62 -19.95 6.66 0.43
C ALA A 62 -20.58 8.03 0.15
N ILE A 63 -21.42 8.14 -0.86
CA ILE A 63 -22.16 9.36 -1.21
C ILE A 63 -23.10 9.77 -0.05
N LYS A 64 -23.83 8.81 0.51
CA LYS A 64 -24.73 9.04 1.64
C LYS A 64 -23.98 9.55 2.88
N ARG A 65 -22.87 8.92 3.26
CA ARG A 65 -22.05 9.36 4.40
C ARG A 65 -21.41 10.73 4.18
N ALA A 66 -21.07 11.05 2.94
CA ALA A 66 -20.59 12.38 2.58
C ALA A 66 -21.64 13.48 2.70
N GLY A 67 -22.94 13.10 2.81
CA GLY A 67 -24.05 14.04 2.92
C GLY A 67 -24.28 14.88 1.67
N ILE A 68 -23.96 14.34 0.48
CA ILE A 68 -24.06 15.03 -0.81
C ILE A 68 -25.09 14.36 -1.73
N ASP A 69 -25.59 15.11 -2.71
CA ASP A 69 -26.26 14.52 -3.87
C ASP A 69 -25.22 14.19 -4.96
N LYS A 70 -25.48 13.12 -5.73
CA LYS A 70 -24.58 12.69 -6.82
C LYS A 70 -24.37 13.75 -7.90
N SER A 71 -25.29 14.69 -8.05
CA SER A 71 -25.18 15.83 -8.98
C SER A 71 -24.14 16.87 -8.53
N GLU A 72 -23.66 16.78 -7.28
CA GLU A 72 -22.58 17.64 -6.77
C GLU A 72 -21.17 17.11 -7.11
N LEU A 73 -21.09 15.91 -7.69
CA LEU A 73 -19.80 15.33 -8.11
C LEU A 73 -19.23 16.08 -9.31
N SER A 74 -17.95 16.45 -9.20
CA SER A 74 -17.20 17.11 -10.27
C SER A 74 -16.50 16.11 -11.21
N ALA A 75 -16.10 14.94 -10.68
CA ALA A 75 -15.46 13.86 -11.45
C ALA A 75 -15.54 12.53 -10.71
N VAL A 76 -15.31 11.43 -11.45
CA VAL A 76 -15.11 10.09 -10.90
C VAL A 76 -13.63 9.69 -11.11
N ALA A 77 -12.90 9.50 -10.02
CA ALA A 77 -11.55 8.96 -10.02
C ALA A 77 -11.59 7.45 -9.76
N PHE A 78 -10.83 6.66 -10.48
CA PHE A 78 -10.81 5.20 -10.33
C PHE A 78 -9.41 4.65 -10.52
N THR A 79 -9.11 3.57 -9.83
CA THR A 79 -7.84 2.86 -10.01
C THR A 79 -7.82 2.15 -11.34
N ARG A 80 -6.99 2.65 -12.26
CA ARG A 80 -6.78 2.03 -13.57
C ARG A 80 -5.82 0.84 -13.51
N GLY A 81 -4.89 0.85 -12.55
CA GLY A 81 -3.87 -0.16 -12.32
C GLY A 81 -2.65 0.39 -11.56
N PRO A 82 -1.67 -0.47 -11.26
CA PRO A 82 -1.67 -1.92 -11.44
C PRO A 82 -2.63 -2.64 -10.49
N GLY A 83 -2.93 -3.94 -10.78
CA GLY A 83 -3.80 -4.77 -9.95
C GLY A 83 -4.31 -6.02 -10.67
N LEU A 84 -5.25 -6.73 -10.05
CA LEU A 84 -5.90 -7.89 -10.63
C LEU A 84 -6.85 -7.45 -11.74
N MET A 85 -6.62 -7.92 -12.97
CA MET A 85 -7.35 -7.48 -14.16
C MET A 85 -8.88 -7.58 -14.01
N GLY A 86 -9.40 -8.69 -13.46
CA GLY A 86 -10.83 -8.89 -13.26
C GLY A 86 -11.43 -7.88 -12.26
N SER A 87 -10.70 -7.59 -11.18
CA SER A 87 -11.09 -6.61 -10.16
C SER A 87 -11.06 -5.18 -10.72
N LEU A 88 -10.00 -4.81 -11.42
CA LEU A 88 -9.85 -3.50 -12.08
C LEU A 88 -10.95 -3.26 -13.13
N LEU A 89 -11.32 -4.29 -13.91
CA LEU A 89 -12.39 -4.20 -14.91
C LEU A 89 -13.73 -3.82 -14.26
N VAL A 90 -14.04 -4.31 -13.08
CA VAL A 90 -15.29 -3.97 -12.37
C VAL A 90 -15.30 -2.49 -12.00
N GLY A 91 -14.26 -1.99 -11.32
CA GLY A 91 -14.16 -0.57 -10.92
C GLY A 91 -14.15 0.37 -12.12
N THR A 92 -13.34 0.04 -13.15
CA THR A 92 -13.26 0.84 -14.39
C THR A 92 -14.61 0.90 -15.12
N SER A 93 -15.28 -0.23 -15.27
CA SER A 93 -16.60 -0.27 -15.96
C SER A 93 -17.67 0.50 -15.20
N PHE A 94 -17.67 0.38 -13.88
CA PHE A 94 -18.58 1.13 -13.02
C PHE A 94 -18.32 2.64 -13.11
N ALA A 95 -17.07 3.06 -13.01
CA ALA A 95 -16.65 4.48 -13.12
C ALA A 95 -17.12 5.08 -14.47
N LYS A 96 -16.92 4.35 -15.58
CA LYS A 96 -17.39 4.75 -16.92
C LYS A 96 -18.91 4.94 -16.95
N GLY A 97 -19.66 3.97 -16.47
CA GLY A 97 -21.13 4.04 -16.45
C GLY A 97 -21.64 5.21 -15.62
N LEU A 98 -21.05 5.43 -14.45
CA LEU A 98 -21.45 6.54 -13.56
C LEU A 98 -21.08 7.89 -14.17
N ALA A 99 -19.87 8.08 -14.64
CA ALA A 99 -19.41 9.33 -15.25
C ALA A 99 -20.26 9.70 -16.48
N ALA A 100 -20.53 8.73 -17.37
CA ALA A 100 -21.39 8.92 -18.53
C ALA A 100 -22.84 9.30 -18.13
N SER A 101 -23.38 8.70 -17.07
CA SER A 101 -24.76 8.98 -16.62
C SER A 101 -24.91 10.37 -16.00
N LEU A 102 -23.83 10.94 -15.48
CA LEU A 102 -23.82 12.27 -14.84
C LEU A 102 -23.23 13.37 -15.74
N ASP A 103 -22.73 13.01 -16.91
CA ASP A 103 -22.03 13.90 -17.85
C ASP A 103 -20.85 14.64 -17.18
N ILE A 104 -20.04 13.89 -16.41
CA ILE A 104 -18.85 14.41 -15.73
C ILE A 104 -17.59 13.66 -16.17
N PRO A 105 -16.40 14.28 -16.07
CA PRO A 105 -15.14 13.65 -16.49
C PRO A 105 -14.74 12.47 -15.59
N MET A 106 -13.92 11.59 -16.18
CA MET A 106 -13.22 10.53 -15.47
C MET A 106 -11.75 10.85 -15.28
N ILE A 107 -11.21 10.34 -14.19
CA ILE A 107 -9.79 10.49 -13.85
C ILE A 107 -9.21 9.12 -13.54
N GLU A 108 -8.24 8.69 -14.35
CA GLU A 108 -7.50 7.47 -14.08
C GLU A 108 -6.43 7.71 -13.01
N VAL A 109 -6.30 6.75 -12.10
CA VAL A 109 -5.35 6.82 -10.99
C VAL A 109 -4.45 5.58 -11.03
N ASN A 110 -3.14 5.80 -10.91
CA ASN A 110 -2.18 4.75 -10.65
C ASN A 110 -2.25 4.39 -9.15
N HIS A 111 -2.45 3.11 -8.85
CA HIS A 111 -2.60 2.59 -7.50
C HIS A 111 -1.39 2.90 -6.59
N LEU A 112 -0.17 2.79 -7.14
CA LEU A 112 1.05 3.06 -6.38
C LEU A 112 1.23 4.56 -6.10
N GLN A 113 0.90 5.41 -7.07
CA GLN A 113 0.85 6.86 -6.90
C GLN A 113 -0.18 7.25 -5.83
N ALA A 114 -1.34 6.59 -5.81
CA ALA A 114 -2.37 6.83 -4.81
C ALA A 114 -1.87 6.55 -3.38
N HIS A 115 -1.17 5.45 -3.15
CA HIS A 115 -0.55 5.16 -1.86
C HIS A 115 0.43 6.26 -1.41
N VAL A 116 1.23 6.79 -2.32
CA VAL A 116 2.15 7.90 -2.02
C VAL A 116 1.37 9.16 -1.65
N LEU A 117 0.34 9.49 -2.41
CA LEU A 117 -0.48 10.70 -2.18
C LEU A 117 -1.49 10.56 -1.02
N ALA A 118 -1.61 9.38 -0.41
CA ALA A 118 -2.41 9.18 0.81
C ALA A 118 -1.97 10.11 1.96
N HIS A 119 -0.72 10.57 1.97
CA HIS A 119 -0.21 11.55 2.94
C HIS A 119 -0.87 12.94 2.83
N PHE A 120 -1.52 13.22 1.72
CA PHE A 120 -2.18 14.51 1.47
C PHE A 120 -3.69 14.49 1.76
N ILE A 121 -4.22 13.36 2.25
CA ILE A 121 -5.62 13.27 2.66
C ILE A 121 -5.83 14.12 3.91
N LYS A 122 -6.74 15.08 3.83
CA LYS A 122 -7.18 15.88 4.97
C LYS A 122 -8.49 15.33 5.52
N GLU A 123 -8.59 15.11 6.83
CA GLU A 123 -9.86 14.78 7.52
C GLU A 123 -10.58 16.04 7.98
N THR A 124 -9.82 17.13 8.17
CA THR A 124 -10.33 18.47 8.46
C THR A 124 -9.63 19.51 7.59
N PRO A 125 -10.22 20.68 7.36
CA PRO A 125 -9.58 21.74 6.57
C PRO A 125 -8.21 22.20 7.12
N ASP A 126 -8.03 22.11 8.44
CA ASP A 126 -6.83 22.56 9.14
C ASP A 126 -5.73 21.49 9.24
N ASP A 127 -5.95 20.27 8.71
CA ASP A 127 -4.91 19.23 8.67
C ASP A 127 -3.72 19.68 7.82
N ASP A 128 -2.55 19.74 8.45
CA ASP A 128 -1.27 20.15 7.84
C ASP A 128 -0.15 19.18 8.25
N HIS A 129 -0.23 17.94 7.76
CA HIS A 129 0.73 16.88 8.10
C HIS A 129 1.40 16.26 6.87
N ALA A 130 1.11 16.81 5.68
CA ALA A 130 1.64 16.31 4.44
C ALA A 130 3.14 16.64 4.29
N PRO A 131 3.94 15.77 3.63
CA PRO A 131 5.32 16.06 3.33
C PRO A 131 5.46 17.23 2.36
N SER A 132 6.53 18.00 2.51
CA SER A 132 6.91 19.05 1.56
C SER A 132 7.70 18.46 0.39
N PHE A 133 7.49 18.97 -0.83
CA PHE A 133 8.27 18.54 -2.00
C PHE A 133 9.67 19.19 -2.04
N PRO A 134 10.70 18.48 -2.52
CA PRO A 134 10.70 17.07 -2.84
C PRO A 134 10.83 16.19 -1.59
N PHE A 135 10.22 15.01 -1.59
CA PHE A 135 10.39 14.03 -0.53
C PHE A 135 10.72 12.62 -1.06
N LEU A 136 11.23 11.77 -0.19
CA LEU A 136 11.40 10.35 -0.47
C LEU A 136 10.25 9.56 0.15
N CYS A 137 9.66 8.65 -0.61
CA CYS A 137 8.65 7.73 -0.11
C CYS A 137 9.15 6.28 -0.21
N LEU A 138 9.19 5.58 0.93
CA LEU A 138 9.35 4.12 0.96
C LEU A 138 7.96 3.50 0.82
N LEU A 139 7.62 3.09 -0.40
CA LEU A 139 6.38 2.40 -0.71
C LEU A 139 6.57 0.90 -0.55
N VAL A 140 5.89 0.28 0.42
CA VAL A 140 5.99 -1.15 0.73
C VAL A 140 4.61 -1.78 0.92
N SER A 141 4.30 -2.77 0.09
CA SER A 141 3.03 -3.49 0.08
C SER A 141 3.22 -5.00 -0.11
N GLY A 142 2.14 -5.73 -0.28
CA GLY A 142 2.18 -7.16 -0.63
C GLY A 142 2.95 -7.45 -1.91
N GLY A 143 2.74 -6.64 -2.95
CA GLY A 143 3.32 -6.85 -4.28
C GLY A 143 4.39 -5.83 -4.71
N ASN A 144 4.62 -4.78 -3.92
CA ASN A 144 5.54 -3.71 -4.30
C ASN A 144 6.47 -3.32 -3.15
N SER A 145 7.72 -3.04 -3.49
CA SER A 145 8.71 -2.47 -2.57
C SER A 145 9.59 -1.52 -3.36
N GLN A 146 9.40 -0.21 -3.15
CA GLN A 146 10.05 0.84 -3.96
C GLN A 146 10.49 2.01 -3.07
N ILE A 147 11.56 2.68 -3.48
CA ILE A 147 11.93 4.02 -3.01
C ILE A 147 11.62 4.99 -4.14
N ILE A 148 10.73 5.93 -3.87
CA ILE A 148 10.23 6.89 -4.83
C ILE A 148 10.69 8.28 -4.41
N LYS A 149 11.31 9.01 -5.33
CA LYS A 149 11.54 10.44 -5.20
C LYS A 149 10.33 11.17 -5.76
N VAL A 150 9.69 11.97 -4.94
CA VAL A 150 8.47 12.70 -5.28
C VAL A 150 8.80 14.17 -5.38
N ASN A 151 8.81 14.71 -6.59
CA ASN A 151 9.10 16.12 -6.87
C ASN A 151 7.84 16.98 -6.86
N ALA A 152 6.70 16.39 -7.26
CA ALA A 152 5.38 17.01 -7.26
C ALA A 152 4.30 15.92 -7.27
N TYR A 153 3.01 16.29 -7.19
CA TYR A 153 1.88 15.35 -7.22
C TYR A 153 1.86 14.46 -8.47
N ASN A 154 2.33 14.98 -9.60
CA ASN A 154 2.38 14.32 -10.91
C ASN A 154 3.82 13.99 -11.38
N ASP A 155 4.84 14.24 -10.55
CA ASP A 155 6.25 13.98 -10.87
C ASP A 155 6.89 13.09 -9.80
N MET A 156 6.92 11.78 -10.10
CA MET A 156 7.44 10.72 -9.23
C MET A 156 8.44 9.86 -9.99
N GLU A 157 9.59 9.61 -9.39
CA GLU A 157 10.67 8.79 -9.94
C GLU A 157 10.97 7.61 -9.01
N VAL A 158 10.88 6.37 -9.52
CA VAL A 158 11.35 5.19 -8.80
C VAL A 158 12.87 5.13 -8.88
N ILE A 159 13.53 5.41 -7.76
CA ILE A 159 15.00 5.44 -7.68
C ILE A 159 15.61 4.14 -7.16
N GLY A 160 14.79 3.27 -6.57
CA GLY A 160 15.17 1.94 -6.09
C GLY A 160 13.95 1.05 -5.92
N GLN A 161 14.11 -0.24 -6.17
CA GLN A 161 13.03 -1.21 -6.07
C GLN A 161 13.55 -2.60 -5.74
N THR A 162 12.64 -3.50 -5.36
CA THR A 162 12.99 -4.91 -5.27
C THR A 162 13.25 -5.50 -6.65
N ILE A 163 14.27 -6.35 -6.76
CA ILE A 163 14.59 -7.07 -8.00
C ILE A 163 13.95 -8.45 -8.06
N ASP A 164 13.24 -8.85 -7.00
CA ASP A 164 12.56 -10.15 -6.88
C ASP A 164 11.26 -10.02 -6.06
N ASP A 165 11.13 -10.73 -4.95
CA ASP A 165 9.94 -10.68 -4.09
C ASP A 165 9.77 -9.28 -3.45
N ALA A 166 8.54 -8.86 -3.22
CA ALA A 166 8.24 -7.69 -2.39
C ALA A 166 8.39 -8.03 -0.89
N ALA A 167 8.55 -7.01 -0.04
CA ALA A 167 8.69 -7.19 1.41
C ALA A 167 7.46 -7.88 2.04
N GLY A 168 6.24 -7.50 1.63
CA GLY A 168 5.00 -8.15 2.10
C GLY A 168 4.93 -9.62 1.66
N GLU A 169 5.28 -9.91 0.41
CA GLU A 169 5.36 -11.27 -0.11
C GLU A 169 6.41 -12.12 0.65
N ALA A 170 7.54 -11.51 1.04
CA ALA A 170 8.55 -12.19 1.85
C ALA A 170 8.01 -12.56 3.24
N PHE A 171 7.24 -11.66 3.89
CA PHE A 171 6.54 -11.97 5.14
C PHE A 171 5.55 -13.12 4.96
N ASP A 172 4.70 -13.07 3.96
CA ASP A 172 3.65 -14.08 3.71
C ASP A 172 4.26 -15.45 3.41
N LYS A 173 5.32 -15.51 2.59
CA LYS A 173 6.03 -16.74 2.26
C LYS A 173 6.69 -17.38 3.49
N CYS A 174 7.34 -16.59 4.35
CA CYS A 174 7.95 -17.10 5.58
C CYS A 174 6.90 -17.50 6.62
N ALA A 175 5.81 -16.74 6.77
CA ALA A 175 4.69 -17.08 7.64
C ALA A 175 4.04 -18.41 7.22
N LYS A 176 3.82 -18.61 5.92
CA LYS A 176 3.25 -19.84 5.37
C LYS A 176 4.10 -21.07 5.70
N VAL A 177 5.43 -20.95 5.66
CA VAL A 177 6.35 -22.04 6.01
C VAL A 177 6.29 -22.38 7.51
N MET A 178 5.99 -21.39 8.37
CA MET A 178 5.76 -21.58 9.81
C MET A 178 4.34 -22.05 10.15
N GLY A 179 3.44 -22.19 9.16
CA GLY A 179 2.04 -22.54 9.40
C GLY A 179 1.20 -21.43 10.03
N LEU A 180 1.59 -20.17 9.90
CA LEU A 180 0.92 -19.03 10.56
C LEU A 180 -0.32 -18.50 9.83
N GLY A 181 -0.68 -19.07 8.68
CA GLY A 181 -1.85 -18.65 7.90
C GLY A 181 -1.60 -17.44 6.98
N TYR A 182 -2.71 -16.85 6.50
CA TYR A 182 -2.73 -15.69 5.61
C TYR A 182 -3.78 -14.67 6.09
N PRO A 183 -3.51 -13.36 6.02
CA PRO A 183 -2.23 -12.72 5.64
C PRO A 183 -1.15 -12.92 6.71
N GLY A 184 0.06 -13.27 6.27
CA GLY A 184 1.17 -13.60 7.17
C GLY A 184 1.79 -12.37 7.83
N GLY A 185 1.89 -11.24 7.13
CA GLY A 185 2.52 -10.02 7.63
C GLY A 185 2.00 -9.55 9.00
N PRO A 186 0.67 -9.36 9.20
CA PRO A 186 0.10 -8.98 10.49
C PRO A 186 0.36 -10.00 11.61
N VAL A 187 0.35 -11.30 11.30
CA VAL A 187 0.62 -12.36 12.28
C VAL A 187 2.09 -12.31 12.70
N VAL A 188 3.01 -12.19 11.74
CA VAL A 188 4.45 -12.03 12.02
C VAL A 188 4.69 -10.81 12.88
N ASN A 189 4.10 -9.65 12.56
CA ASN A 189 4.25 -8.42 13.33
C ASN A 189 3.78 -8.60 14.79
N ARG A 190 2.63 -9.21 15.00
CA ARG A 190 2.11 -9.47 16.36
C ARG A 190 3.04 -10.36 17.17
N LEU A 191 3.51 -11.47 16.60
CA LEU A 191 4.40 -12.40 17.28
C LEU A 191 5.79 -11.80 17.51
N ALA A 192 6.29 -11.01 16.58
CA ALA A 192 7.58 -10.35 16.67
C ALA A 192 7.70 -9.39 17.85
N ASN A 193 6.60 -8.74 18.25
CA ASN A 193 6.56 -7.84 19.41
C ASN A 193 6.84 -8.56 20.75
N GLU A 194 6.75 -9.89 20.77
CA GLU A 194 6.97 -10.71 21.96
C GLU A 194 8.27 -11.54 21.88
N GLY A 195 9.03 -11.40 20.79
CA GLY A 195 10.23 -12.19 20.50
C GLY A 195 11.53 -11.39 20.55
N ASN A 196 12.66 -12.11 20.53
CA ASN A 196 13.99 -11.53 20.47
C ASN A 196 14.43 -11.35 19.00
N PRO A 197 14.62 -10.11 18.51
CA PRO A 197 15.03 -9.84 17.13
C PRO A 197 16.44 -10.30 16.77
N ASN A 198 17.26 -10.66 17.78
CA ASN A 198 18.64 -11.11 17.62
C ASN A 198 18.82 -12.62 17.84
N ALA A 199 17.73 -13.38 18.00
CA ALA A 199 17.80 -14.83 18.26
C ALA A 199 18.31 -15.61 17.03
N PHE A 200 17.95 -15.16 15.83
CA PHE A 200 18.36 -15.79 14.57
C PHE A 200 18.94 -14.76 13.62
N THR A 201 19.90 -15.21 12.79
CA THR A 201 20.50 -14.36 11.74
C THR A 201 20.12 -14.89 10.37
N PHE A 202 19.49 -14.04 9.56
CA PHE A 202 19.13 -14.35 8.19
C PHE A 202 19.97 -13.57 7.18
N SER A 203 20.10 -14.12 5.97
CA SER A 203 20.88 -13.52 4.91
C SER A 203 20.28 -12.15 4.48
N LYS A 204 21.15 -11.17 4.31
CA LYS A 204 20.84 -9.85 3.75
C LYS A 204 21.56 -9.70 2.42
N PRO A 205 20.88 -9.85 1.27
CA PRO A 205 21.50 -9.72 -0.03
C PRO A 205 22.13 -8.33 -0.20
N HIS A 206 23.35 -8.29 -0.74
CA HIS A 206 24.00 -7.04 -1.07
C HIS A 206 23.72 -6.67 -2.53
N ILE A 207 22.79 -5.73 -2.74
CA ILE A 207 22.42 -5.24 -4.06
C ILE A 207 22.98 -3.81 -4.23
N PRO A 208 23.59 -3.48 -5.38
CA PRO A 208 24.09 -2.12 -5.64
C PRO A 208 22.99 -1.05 -5.64
N GLY A 209 23.37 0.20 -5.53
CA GLY A 209 22.44 1.34 -5.61
C GLY A 209 21.42 1.36 -4.47
N TYR A 210 20.18 1.65 -4.82
CA TYR A 210 19.05 1.71 -3.89
C TYR A 210 18.12 0.49 -4.02
N ASP A 211 18.38 -0.43 -4.94
CA ASP A 211 17.64 -1.66 -5.11
C ASP A 211 17.87 -2.64 -3.96
N TYR A 212 16.92 -3.54 -3.74
CA TYR A 212 17.00 -4.59 -2.73
C TYR A 212 16.45 -5.92 -3.25
N SER A 213 16.65 -6.98 -2.47
CA SER A 213 16.20 -8.33 -2.76
C SER A 213 15.76 -9.02 -1.47
N PHE A 214 14.71 -9.83 -1.57
CA PHE A 214 14.19 -10.63 -0.46
C PHE A 214 14.23 -12.14 -0.72
N SER A 215 14.54 -12.60 -1.94
CA SER A 215 14.56 -14.03 -2.28
C SER A 215 15.62 -14.81 -1.50
N GLY A 216 16.80 -14.20 -1.29
CA GLY A 216 17.86 -14.78 -0.46
C GLY A 216 17.48 -14.93 1.02
N LEU A 217 16.69 -13.98 1.55
CA LEU A 217 16.15 -14.04 2.90
C LEU A 217 15.24 -15.26 3.08
N LYS A 218 14.27 -15.48 2.17
CA LYS A 218 13.37 -16.63 2.20
C LYS A 218 14.15 -17.96 2.22
N THR A 219 15.15 -18.07 1.36
CA THR A 219 15.99 -19.29 1.25
C THR A 219 16.76 -19.53 2.54
N SER A 220 17.37 -18.51 3.11
CA SER A 220 18.08 -18.55 4.39
C SER A 220 17.14 -18.97 5.52
N PHE A 221 15.94 -18.40 5.58
CA PHE A 221 14.90 -18.72 6.56
C PHE A 221 14.50 -20.20 6.47
N LEU A 222 14.21 -20.69 5.26
CA LEU A 222 13.86 -22.09 5.00
C LEU A 222 14.97 -23.07 5.44
N TYR A 223 16.22 -22.76 5.16
CA TYR A 223 17.33 -23.62 5.56
C TYR A 223 17.52 -23.64 7.08
N THR A 224 17.37 -22.50 7.74
CA THR A 224 17.39 -22.41 9.21
C THR A 224 16.33 -23.32 9.82
N LEU A 225 15.08 -23.23 9.36
CA LEU A 225 14.01 -24.10 9.85
C LEU A 225 14.29 -25.56 9.58
N ARG A 226 14.66 -25.92 8.35
CA ARG A 226 14.95 -27.31 7.96
C ARG A 226 16.05 -27.92 8.80
N ASP A 227 17.11 -27.18 9.09
CA ASP A 227 18.26 -27.71 9.81
C ASP A 227 17.93 -27.95 11.28
N HIS A 228 17.20 -27.06 11.94
CA HIS A 228 16.76 -27.23 13.32
C HIS A 228 15.65 -28.30 13.48
N LEU A 229 14.74 -28.41 12.51
CA LEU A 229 13.67 -29.43 12.55
C LEU A 229 14.18 -30.88 12.45
N LYS A 230 15.43 -31.10 12.02
CA LYS A 230 16.05 -32.43 12.04
C LYS A 230 16.26 -32.96 13.48
N ASP A 231 16.58 -32.02 14.37
CA ASP A 231 16.94 -32.37 15.76
C ASP A 231 15.78 -32.10 16.73
N ASP A 232 14.88 -31.15 16.44
CA ASP A 232 13.73 -30.80 17.26
C ASP A 232 12.48 -30.59 16.38
N PRO A 233 11.57 -31.58 16.30
CA PRO A 233 10.31 -31.44 15.53
C PRO A 233 9.40 -30.31 15.99
N ASP A 234 9.50 -29.88 17.26
CA ASP A 234 8.70 -28.79 17.83
C ASP A 234 9.41 -27.43 17.74
N PHE A 235 10.52 -27.33 17.02
CA PHE A 235 11.36 -26.13 16.97
C PHE A 235 10.60 -24.87 16.62
N ILE A 236 9.72 -24.94 15.60
CA ILE A 236 8.92 -23.77 15.17
C ILE A 236 8.01 -23.30 16.31
N GLU A 237 7.29 -24.21 16.97
CA GLU A 237 6.36 -23.86 18.04
C GLU A 237 7.08 -23.23 19.24
N LYS A 238 8.25 -23.75 19.59
CA LYS A 238 9.06 -23.25 20.70
C LYS A 238 9.66 -21.87 20.42
N ASN A 239 10.00 -21.58 19.13
CA ASN A 239 10.78 -20.41 18.75
C ASN A 239 10.01 -19.42 17.85
N LYS A 240 8.71 -19.61 17.60
CA LYS A 240 7.97 -18.84 16.61
C LYS A 240 8.00 -17.32 16.82
N ARG A 241 8.03 -16.86 18.08
CA ARG A 241 8.13 -15.43 18.40
C ARG A 241 9.49 -14.87 18.00
N ASP A 242 10.56 -15.56 18.35
CA ASP A 242 11.93 -15.17 18.03
C ASP A 242 12.23 -15.27 16.54
N LEU A 243 11.67 -16.29 15.85
CA LEU A 243 11.73 -16.41 14.39
C LEU A 243 11.04 -15.24 13.71
N CYS A 244 9.84 -14.87 14.16
CA CYS A 244 9.11 -13.71 13.64
C CYS A 244 9.85 -12.40 13.92
N ALA A 245 10.39 -12.21 15.13
CA ALA A 245 11.12 -11.00 15.50
C ALA A 245 12.41 -10.84 14.67
N SER A 246 13.18 -11.91 14.51
CA SER A 246 14.42 -11.91 13.73
C SER A 246 14.17 -11.72 12.22
N LEU A 247 13.09 -12.34 11.69
CA LEU A 247 12.64 -12.12 10.31
C LEU A 247 12.26 -10.66 10.08
N GLN A 248 11.39 -10.12 10.93
CA GLN A 248 10.93 -8.74 10.85
C GLN A 248 12.10 -7.75 10.91
N ALA A 249 13.00 -7.93 11.87
CA ALA A 249 14.18 -7.08 12.02
C ALA A 249 15.08 -7.11 10.76
N THR A 250 15.22 -8.29 10.14
CA THR A 250 16.02 -8.45 8.91
C THR A 250 15.38 -7.71 7.72
N VAL A 251 14.05 -7.86 7.51
CA VAL A 251 13.33 -7.15 6.45
C VAL A 251 13.42 -5.64 6.64
N ILE A 252 13.18 -5.16 7.87
CA ILE A 252 13.25 -3.73 8.19
C ILE A 252 14.65 -3.18 7.95
N ASP A 253 15.70 -3.89 8.35
CA ASP A 253 17.08 -3.43 8.13
C ASP A 253 17.44 -3.33 6.64
N ILE A 254 16.98 -4.30 5.81
CA ILE A 254 17.13 -4.23 4.36
C ILE A 254 16.48 -2.94 3.81
N LEU A 255 15.23 -2.67 4.15
CA LEU A 255 14.48 -1.50 3.68
C LEU A 255 15.13 -0.18 4.16
N MET A 256 15.36 -0.07 5.46
CA MET A 256 15.85 1.17 6.08
C MET A 256 17.29 1.51 5.69
N SER A 257 18.12 0.49 5.43
CA SER A 257 19.50 0.72 4.95
C SER A 257 19.54 1.45 3.61
N LYS A 258 18.65 1.10 2.69
CA LYS A 258 18.54 1.69 1.36
C LYS A 258 17.87 3.07 1.39
N LEU A 259 16.79 3.21 2.16
CA LEU A 259 16.13 4.50 2.36
C LEU A 259 17.11 5.52 2.94
N ARG A 260 17.87 5.13 3.97
CA ARG A 260 18.91 5.98 4.55
C ARG A 260 19.98 6.38 3.55
N LYS A 261 20.42 5.41 2.72
CA LYS A 261 21.40 5.70 1.67
C LYS A 261 20.85 6.73 0.69
N ALA A 262 19.62 6.54 0.21
CA ALA A 262 18.98 7.46 -0.74
C ALA A 262 18.82 8.87 -0.13
N ALA A 263 18.31 8.98 1.10
CA ALA A 263 18.14 10.26 1.79
C ALA A 263 19.46 11.02 1.94
N LYS A 264 20.55 10.29 2.28
CA LYS A 264 21.89 10.87 2.40
C LYS A 264 22.43 11.35 1.06
N ASP A 265 22.39 10.50 0.03
CA ASP A 265 22.99 10.78 -1.27
C ASP A 265 22.27 11.91 -2.01
N LEU A 266 20.95 12.01 -1.84
CA LEU A 266 20.10 13.02 -2.48
C LEU A 266 19.91 14.29 -1.62
N HIS A 267 20.44 14.30 -0.38
CA HIS A 267 20.29 15.40 0.58
C HIS A 267 18.82 15.76 0.87
N ILE A 268 17.90 14.78 0.80
CA ILE A 268 16.48 14.95 1.10
C ILE A 268 16.23 14.55 2.56
N LYS A 269 15.54 15.43 3.30
CA LYS A 269 15.15 15.21 4.70
C LYS A 269 13.67 14.92 4.90
N GLU A 270 12.83 15.32 3.96
CA GLU A 270 11.41 14.94 3.93
C GLU A 270 11.30 13.49 3.50
N VAL A 271 10.87 12.62 4.41
CA VAL A 271 10.84 11.17 4.16
C VAL A 271 9.52 10.61 4.63
N ALA A 272 8.90 9.80 3.79
CA ALA A 272 7.61 9.18 4.06
C ALA A 272 7.66 7.65 3.92
N VAL A 273 6.72 6.95 4.56
CA VAL A 273 6.44 5.53 4.32
C VAL A 273 5.01 5.37 3.85
N ALA A 274 4.73 4.44 2.91
CA ALA A 274 3.40 4.20 2.37
C ALA A 274 3.18 2.71 2.05
N GLY A 275 1.93 2.34 1.74
CA GLY A 275 1.53 0.96 1.43
C GLY A 275 1.25 0.10 2.65
N GLY A 276 0.63 -1.07 2.45
CA GLY A 276 0.11 -1.93 3.52
C GLY A 276 1.14 -2.38 4.56
N VAL A 277 2.40 -2.60 4.17
CA VAL A 277 3.48 -2.95 5.11
C VAL A 277 3.87 -1.78 6.01
N SER A 278 3.53 -0.54 5.67
CA SER A 278 3.71 0.62 6.56
C SER A 278 2.85 0.56 7.83
N ALA A 279 1.88 -0.37 7.90
CA ALA A 279 1.13 -0.69 9.12
C ALA A 279 1.95 -1.49 10.14
N ASN A 280 3.07 -2.12 9.74
CA ASN A 280 3.93 -2.91 10.62
C ASN A 280 4.54 -2.04 11.73
N SER A 281 4.30 -2.39 13.00
CA SER A 281 4.74 -1.59 14.15
C SER A 281 6.25 -1.46 14.25
N GLY A 282 6.98 -2.55 13.96
CA GLY A 282 8.45 -2.52 13.98
C GLY A 282 9.04 -1.64 12.88
N LEU A 283 8.42 -1.61 11.69
CA LEU A 283 8.84 -0.69 10.62
C LEU A 283 8.61 0.77 11.02
N ARG A 284 7.44 1.07 11.61
CA ARG A 284 7.12 2.44 12.10
C ARG A 284 8.12 2.91 13.16
N GLU A 285 8.40 2.05 14.14
CA GLU A 285 9.39 2.35 15.19
C GLU A 285 10.78 2.59 14.61
N ALA A 286 11.27 1.69 13.78
CA ALA A 286 12.56 1.85 13.11
C ALA A 286 12.64 3.10 12.23
N PHE A 287 11.55 3.44 11.54
CA PHE A 287 11.47 4.65 10.74
C PHE A 287 11.57 5.92 11.60
N LEU A 288 10.82 5.99 12.70
CA LEU A 288 10.86 7.13 13.63
C LEU A 288 12.23 7.28 14.30
N ASP A 289 12.87 6.17 14.66
CA ASP A 289 14.23 6.17 15.19
C ASP A 289 15.24 6.70 14.16
N HIS A 290 15.10 6.31 12.91
CA HIS A 290 15.94 6.83 11.82
C HIS A 290 15.66 8.32 11.58
N ALA A 291 14.40 8.74 11.57
CA ALA A 291 14.03 10.14 11.41
C ALA A 291 14.68 11.00 12.51
N LYS A 292 14.55 10.60 13.76
CA LYS A 292 15.21 11.27 14.90
C LYS A 292 16.73 11.28 14.78
N ARG A 293 17.34 10.14 14.41
CA ARG A 293 18.79 9.97 14.34
C ARG A 293 19.45 10.75 13.21
N TYR A 294 18.78 10.85 12.07
CA TYR A 294 19.31 11.48 10.85
C TYR A 294 18.73 12.86 10.56
N GLY A 295 17.86 13.36 11.43
CA GLY A 295 17.21 14.67 11.30
C GLY A 295 16.28 14.73 10.09
N TRP A 296 15.46 13.69 9.90
CA TRP A 296 14.40 13.68 8.89
C TRP A 296 13.10 14.26 9.46
N GLU A 297 12.36 14.94 8.61
CA GLU A 297 10.93 15.17 8.80
C GLU A 297 10.22 13.92 8.33
N GLY A 298 9.79 13.09 9.28
CA GLY A 298 9.27 11.75 9.02
C GLY A 298 7.76 11.70 8.95
N HIS A 299 7.20 11.21 7.83
CA HIS A 299 5.77 11.13 7.60
C HIS A 299 5.30 9.67 7.56
N ILE A 300 4.38 9.32 8.46
CA ILE A 300 3.75 8.00 8.53
C ILE A 300 2.25 8.18 8.34
N PRO A 301 1.59 7.46 7.42
CA PRO A 301 0.16 7.62 7.20
C PRO A 301 -0.64 7.13 8.42
N LYS A 302 -1.84 7.70 8.62
CA LYS A 302 -2.81 7.14 9.57
C LYS A 302 -3.11 5.70 9.20
N PHE A 303 -3.40 4.85 10.19
CA PHE A 303 -3.66 3.41 9.97
C PHE A 303 -4.76 3.16 8.93
N SER A 304 -5.80 4.01 8.92
CA SER A 304 -6.91 3.95 7.98
C SER A 304 -6.52 4.16 6.50
N PHE A 305 -5.30 4.67 6.25
CA PHE A 305 -4.81 4.97 4.90
C PHE A 305 -3.58 4.14 4.50
N THR A 306 -3.20 3.14 5.31
CA THR A 306 -2.05 2.27 4.99
C THR A 306 -2.39 1.20 3.97
N THR A 307 -3.57 0.59 4.08
CA THR A 307 -4.07 -0.44 3.17
C THR A 307 -4.88 0.17 2.04
N ASP A 308 -5.32 -0.66 1.09
CA ASP A 308 -6.12 -0.22 -0.05
C ASP A 308 -7.40 0.48 0.40
N ASN A 309 -7.60 1.69 -0.08
CA ASN A 309 -8.75 2.51 0.24
C ASN A 309 -9.00 3.55 -0.85
N ALA A 310 -10.25 3.98 -1.02
CA ALA A 310 -10.61 4.92 -2.08
C ALA A 310 -10.29 6.37 -1.74
N ALA A 311 -10.00 6.71 -0.48
CA ALA A 311 -9.60 8.10 -0.16
C ALA A 311 -8.26 8.46 -0.82
N MET A 312 -7.32 7.50 -0.93
CA MET A 312 -6.07 7.70 -1.66
C MET A 312 -6.31 7.91 -3.17
N VAL A 313 -7.32 7.24 -3.74
CA VAL A 313 -7.70 7.41 -5.14
C VAL A 313 -8.38 8.77 -5.35
N ALA A 314 -9.27 9.16 -4.42
CA ALA A 314 -9.99 10.42 -4.50
C ALA A 314 -9.07 11.63 -4.35
N ILE A 315 -8.09 11.60 -3.43
CA ILE A 315 -7.11 12.70 -3.28
C ILE A 315 -6.19 12.82 -4.49
N THR A 316 -5.76 11.70 -5.06
CA THR A 316 -4.99 11.69 -6.31
C THR A 316 -5.83 12.28 -7.45
N GLY A 317 -7.10 11.86 -7.54
CA GLY A 317 -8.06 12.42 -8.49
C GLY A 317 -8.30 13.92 -8.31
N TYR A 318 -8.30 14.41 -7.07
CA TYR A 318 -8.45 15.83 -6.77
C TYR A 318 -7.30 16.67 -7.38
N TYR A 319 -6.04 16.25 -7.19
CA TYR A 319 -4.90 16.96 -7.78
C TYR A 319 -4.91 16.87 -9.31
N LYS A 320 -5.20 15.72 -9.88
CA LYS A 320 -5.34 15.56 -11.34
C LYS A 320 -6.49 16.41 -11.92
N TYR A 321 -7.59 16.55 -11.17
CA TYR A 321 -8.69 17.43 -11.59
C TYR A 321 -8.24 18.89 -11.68
N MET A 322 -7.46 19.37 -10.71
CA MET A 322 -6.91 20.73 -10.72
C MET A 322 -6.00 20.96 -11.92
N ASP A 323 -5.22 19.96 -12.31
CA ASP A 323 -4.34 19.98 -13.49
C ASP A 323 -5.08 19.66 -14.80
N LYS A 324 -6.40 19.39 -14.74
CA LYS A 324 -7.26 19.01 -15.88
C LYS A 324 -6.81 17.73 -16.59
N GLU A 325 -6.21 16.82 -15.86
CA GLU A 325 -5.80 15.50 -16.35
C GLU A 325 -6.99 14.53 -16.34
N PHE A 326 -7.77 14.55 -17.41
CA PHE A 326 -8.92 13.66 -17.61
C PHE A 326 -8.56 12.51 -18.55
N CYS A 327 -9.17 11.34 -18.34
CA CYS A 327 -8.98 10.20 -19.23
C CYS A 327 -10.20 10.01 -20.16
N PRO A 328 -9.97 9.44 -21.35
CA PRO A 328 -11.06 9.15 -22.30
C PRO A 328 -11.90 7.95 -21.84
N MET A 329 -13.13 7.85 -22.37
CA MET A 329 -14.08 6.78 -22.04
C MET A 329 -13.63 5.37 -22.46
N ASP A 330 -12.67 5.25 -23.36
CA ASP A 330 -12.09 3.98 -23.81
C ASP A 330 -10.87 3.54 -22.98
N ALA A 331 -10.43 4.33 -21.98
CA ALA A 331 -9.34 3.97 -21.10
C ALA A 331 -9.52 2.55 -20.54
N ALA A 332 -8.58 1.64 -20.85
CA ALA A 332 -8.60 0.26 -20.39
C ALA A 332 -7.68 0.07 -19.16
N PRO A 333 -8.03 -0.78 -18.19
CA PRO A 333 -7.15 -1.09 -17.07
C PRO A 333 -5.92 -1.88 -17.50
N PHE A 334 -4.89 -1.87 -16.66
CA PHE A 334 -3.65 -2.63 -16.88
C PHE A 334 -3.22 -3.32 -15.58
N SER A 335 -2.74 -4.58 -15.68
CA SER A 335 -2.35 -5.37 -14.50
C SER A 335 -0.94 -5.06 -13.99
N ARG A 336 -0.06 -4.52 -14.83
CA ARG A 336 1.33 -4.20 -14.50
C ARG A 336 1.72 -2.86 -15.08
N VAL A 337 2.33 -2.01 -14.27
CA VAL A 337 2.97 -0.76 -14.69
C VAL A 337 4.11 -0.46 -13.72
N VAL A 338 5.17 0.14 -14.24
CA VAL A 338 6.17 0.86 -13.46
C VAL A 338 5.69 2.31 -13.35
N LEU A 339 5.84 2.94 -12.19
CA LEU A 339 5.60 4.37 -11.99
C LEU A 339 6.49 5.20 -12.89
#